data_6a93b463528ccf97f2ebb9ec8eeb7a17
#
_entry.id   6a93b463528ccf97f2ebb9ec8eeb7a17
#
_cell.length_a   1.000
_cell.length_b   1.000
_cell.length_c   1.000
_cell.angle_alpha   90.00
_cell.angle_beta   90.00
_cell.angle_gamma   90.00
#
_symmetry.space_group_name_H-M   'P 1'
#
loop_
_entity.id
_entity.type
_entity.pdbx_description
1 polymer ?
#
loop_
_entity_poly.entity_id
_entity_poly.type
_entity_poly.pdbx_seq_one_letter_code
_entity_poly.pdbx_strand_id
1 'polypeptide(L)'
;MACIGFENQTASDPNMPLRVMGYDGAEYWAQLLGDSENLYPVVTLVLYFGHDKPWNGPLSLKERLNIPKEFEPYVNDYKINLFQIAYLTHEQVELFQSDFKVVADYFVQKRENGDYIPSSQDLTHVQERFSC
;
A
#
# COMPACT_ATOMS: atom_id res chain seq x y z
N MET A 1 -13.37 12.37 2.10
CA MET A 1 -13.06 11.44 1.00
C MET A 1 -11.58 11.16 0.94
N ALA A 2 -11.19 9.98 0.50
CA ALA A 2 -9.80 9.62 0.28
C ALA A 2 -9.72 8.68 -0.92
N CYS A 3 -8.57 8.67 -1.59
CA CYS A 3 -8.29 7.73 -2.67
C CYS A 3 -7.53 6.55 -2.07
N ILE A 4 -8.15 5.38 -2.09
CA ILE A 4 -7.59 4.18 -1.48
C ILE A 4 -7.06 3.26 -2.57
N GLY A 5 -5.81 2.88 -2.44
CA GLY A 5 -5.18 1.95 -3.35
C GLY A 5 -4.68 0.71 -2.62
N PHE A 6 -4.54 -0.37 -3.37
CA PHE A 6 -4.05 -1.64 -2.84
C PHE A 6 -2.83 -2.10 -3.63
N GLU A 7 -1.84 -2.57 -2.91
CA GLU A 7 -0.66 -3.21 -3.49
C GLU A 7 -0.58 -4.62 -2.89
N ASN A 8 -0.87 -5.63 -3.70
CA ASN A 8 -0.88 -7.01 -3.24
C ASN A 8 0.49 -7.64 -3.46
N GLN A 9 1.05 -8.25 -2.43
CA GLN A 9 2.37 -8.85 -2.46
C GLN A 9 2.36 -10.24 -1.85
N THR A 10 3.06 -11.18 -2.47
CA THR A 10 3.27 -12.52 -1.93
C THR A 10 4.69 -12.72 -1.42
N ALA A 11 5.57 -11.78 -1.69
CA ALA A 11 6.96 -11.79 -1.23
C ALA A 11 7.35 -10.38 -0.84
N SER A 12 8.35 -10.26 0.02
CA SER A 12 8.90 -8.96 0.38
C SER A 12 9.57 -8.31 -0.83
N ASP A 13 9.34 -7.01 -0.98
CA ASP A 13 9.94 -6.23 -2.05
C ASP A 13 10.78 -5.13 -1.42
N PRO A 14 12.09 -5.12 -1.65
CA PRO A 14 12.96 -4.10 -1.06
C PRO A 14 12.70 -2.69 -1.60
N ASN A 15 12.00 -2.58 -2.70
CA ASN A 15 11.70 -1.28 -3.31
C ASN A 15 10.27 -0.82 -3.06
N MET A 16 9.55 -1.49 -2.17
CA MET A 16 8.15 -1.17 -1.93
C MET A 16 7.92 0.29 -1.52
N PRO A 17 8.72 0.89 -0.63
CA PRO A 17 8.52 2.30 -0.29
C PRO A 17 8.64 3.23 -1.49
N LEU A 18 9.59 2.97 -2.39
CA LEU A 18 9.75 3.76 -3.62
C LEU A 18 8.55 3.60 -4.53
N ARG A 19 8.07 2.38 -4.68
CA ARG A 19 6.91 2.09 -5.53
C ARG A 19 5.67 2.80 -5.01
N VAL A 20 5.39 2.68 -3.73
CA VAL A 20 4.21 3.31 -3.11
C VAL A 20 4.31 4.82 -3.22
N MET A 21 5.46 5.39 -2.93
CA MET A 21 5.68 6.83 -3.05
C MET A 21 5.41 7.31 -4.47
N GLY A 22 5.91 6.58 -5.46
CA GLY A 22 5.70 6.91 -6.87
C GLY A 22 4.24 6.86 -7.26
N TYR A 23 3.52 5.84 -6.82
CA TYR A 23 2.09 5.70 -7.12
C TYR A 23 1.26 6.80 -6.46
N ASP A 24 1.52 7.05 -5.18
CA ASP A 24 0.81 8.10 -4.45
C ASP A 24 1.07 9.47 -5.09
N GLY A 25 2.33 9.73 -5.45
CA GLY A 25 2.70 10.97 -6.12
C GLY A 25 2.02 11.15 -7.46
N ALA A 26 1.93 10.08 -8.24
CA ALA A 26 1.24 10.11 -9.53
C ALA A 26 -0.25 10.43 -9.35
N GLU A 27 -0.88 9.87 -8.33
CA GLU A 27 -2.30 10.15 -8.05
C GLU A 27 -2.49 11.59 -7.58
N TYR A 28 -1.61 12.11 -6.73
CA TYR A 28 -1.67 13.53 -6.34
C TYR A 28 -1.48 14.43 -7.55
N TRP A 29 -0.55 14.07 -8.43
CA TRP A 29 -0.32 14.85 -9.65
C TRP A 29 -1.56 14.86 -10.55
N ALA A 30 -2.22 13.70 -10.66
CA ALA A 30 -3.46 13.59 -11.43
C ALA A 30 -4.55 14.48 -10.86
N GLN A 31 -4.65 14.59 -9.54
CA GLN A 31 -5.60 15.49 -8.90
C GLN A 31 -5.28 16.95 -9.24
N LEU A 32 -4.00 17.31 -9.24
CA LEU A 32 -3.60 18.68 -9.58
C LEU A 32 -3.93 19.04 -11.02
N LEU A 33 -3.89 18.08 -11.93
CA LEU A 33 -4.20 18.31 -13.33
C LEU A 33 -5.71 18.32 -13.62
N GLY A 34 -6.51 17.87 -12.66
CA GLY A 34 -7.96 17.87 -12.78
C GLY A 34 -8.56 19.24 -12.49
N ASP A 35 -9.87 19.32 -12.64
CA ASP A 35 -10.60 20.57 -12.44
C ASP A 35 -11.00 20.83 -10.99
N SER A 36 -10.72 19.90 -10.11
CA SER A 36 -11.13 20.01 -8.72
C SER A 36 -10.21 20.95 -7.94
N GLU A 37 -10.81 21.83 -7.13
CA GLU A 37 -10.08 22.67 -6.21
C GLU A 37 -9.73 21.92 -4.93
N ASN A 38 -10.39 20.80 -4.68
CA ASN A 38 -10.20 20.01 -3.48
C ASN A 38 -9.21 18.87 -3.76
N LEU A 39 -8.21 18.78 -2.91
CA LEU A 39 -7.25 17.69 -2.96
C LEU A 39 -7.53 16.72 -1.82
N TYR A 40 -7.56 15.44 -2.12
CA TYR A 40 -7.88 14.40 -1.16
C TYR A 40 -6.65 13.56 -0.86
N PRO A 41 -6.53 13.05 0.37
CA PRO A 41 -5.42 12.17 0.70
C PRO A 41 -5.46 10.91 -0.13
N VAL A 42 -4.27 10.46 -0.52
CA VAL A 42 -4.07 9.19 -1.22
C VAL A 42 -3.46 8.22 -0.22
N VAL A 43 -4.10 7.06 -0.06
CA VAL A 43 -3.66 6.05 0.90
C VAL A 43 -3.47 4.74 0.14
N THR A 44 -2.25 4.23 0.14
CA THR A 44 -1.95 2.90 -0.41
C THR A 44 -1.76 1.92 0.73
N LEU A 45 -2.51 0.83 0.69
CA LEU A 45 -2.40 -0.27 1.64
C LEU A 45 -1.61 -1.40 0.98
N VAL A 46 -0.50 -1.77 1.59
CA VAL A 46 0.31 -2.89 1.12
C VAL A 46 -0.17 -4.14 1.84
N LEU A 47 -0.75 -5.06 1.08
CA LEU A 47 -1.32 -6.29 1.61
C LEU A 47 -0.35 -7.43 1.31
N TYR A 48 0.30 -7.93 2.34
CA TYR A 48 1.28 -9.00 2.21
C TYR A 48 0.62 -10.33 2.57
N PHE A 49 0.57 -11.24 1.60
CA PHE A 49 -0.08 -12.53 1.73
C PHE A 49 0.89 -13.68 1.99
N GLY A 50 2.18 -13.40 2.05
CA GLY A 50 3.17 -14.43 2.35
C GLY A 50 2.91 -15.04 3.72
N HIS A 51 2.99 -16.37 3.82
CA HIS A 51 2.73 -17.07 5.07
C HIS A 51 3.91 -17.92 5.54
N ASP A 52 4.92 -18.10 4.70
CA ASP A 52 6.11 -18.86 5.06
C ASP A 52 6.99 -18.09 6.02
N LYS A 53 7.02 -16.79 5.88
CA LYS A 53 7.80 -15.90 6.74
C LYS A 53 7.17 -14.51 6.72
N PRO A 54 7.35 -13.73 7.80
CA PRO A 54 6.88 -12.36 7.82
C PRO A 54 7.60 -11.49 6.80
N TRP A 55 7.02 -10.32 6.56
CA TRP A 55 7.66 -9.31 5.73
C TRP A 55 9.03 -8.95 6.30
N ASN A 56 10.05 -8.95 5.45
CA ASN A 56 11.40 -8.61 5.85
C ASN A 56 12.02 -7.51 4.99
N GLY A 57 11.20 -6.80 4.22
CA GLY A 57 11.65 -5.65 3.43
C GLY A 57 11.61 -4.37 4.25
N PRO A 58 12.10 -3.26 3.66
CA PRO A 58 12.03 -1.98 4.32
C PRO A 58 10.60 -1.51 4.51
N LEU A 59 10.35 -0.77 5.58
CA LEU A 59 9.03 -0.22 5.89
C LEU A 59 8.97 1.27 5.56
N SER A 60 10.09 1.88 5.22
CA SER A 60 10.14 3.30 4.88
C SER A 60 11.20 3.57 3.83
N LEU A 61 11.07 4.71 3.18
CA LEU A 61 12.00 5.14 2.13
C LEU A 61 13.43 5.24 2.66
N LYS A 62 13.60 5.81 3.84
CA LYS A 62 14.95 5.98 4.41
C LYS A 62 15.64 4.66 4.67
N GLU A 63 14.90 3.64 5.04
CA GLU A 63 15.48 2.30 5.26
C GLU A 63 16.06 1.72 3.97
N ARG A 64 15.58 2.16 2.83
CA ARG A 64 16.02 1.64 1.52
C ARG A 64 17.17 2.46 0.94
N LEU A 65 17.32 3.72 1.32
CA LEU A 65 18.27 4.63 0.71
C LEU A 65 19.62 4.59 1.42
N ASN A 66 20.67 4.85 0.65
CA ASN A 66 22.01 5.13 1.18
C ASN A 66 22.14 6.64 1.26
N ILE A 67 21.97 7.19 2.46
CA ILE A 67 21.94 8.64 2.65
C ILE A 67 23.26 9.13 3.21
N PRO A 68 24.00 9.99 2.47
CA PRO A 68 25.16 10.62 3.04
C PRO A 68 24.78 11.43 4.28
N LYS A 69 25.63 11.39 5.29
CA LYS A 69 25.34 11.95 6.61
C LYS A 69 24.92 13.42 6.54
N GLU A 70 25.56 14.19 5.68
CA GLU A 70 25.30 15.63 5.55
C GLU A 70 23.93 15.92 4.92
N PHE A 71 23.32 14.94 4.23
CA PHE A 71 22.01 15.11 3.63
C PHE A 71 20.88 14.55 4.47
N GLU A 72 21.20 13.83 5.55
CA GLU A 72 20.18 13.19 6.40
C GLU A 72 19.07 14.16 6.83
N PRO A 73 19.37 15.39 7.27
CA PRO A 73 18.31 16.31 7.72
C PRO A 73 17.38 16.78 6.61
N TYR A 74 17.77 16.61 5.35
CA TYR A 74 17.01 17.13 4.21
C TYR A 74 16.25 16.06 3.44
N VAL A 75 16.41 14.80 3.79
CA VAL A 75 15.73 13.71 3.11
C VAL A 75 14.43 13.43 3.83
N ASN A 76 13.32 13.53 3.08
CA ASN A 76 12.01 13.19 3.61
C ASN A 76 11.84 11.68 3.62
N ASP A 77 11.19 11.19 4.66
CA ASP A 77 10.85 9.77 4.74
C ASP A 77 9.47 9.52 4.17
N TYR A 78 9.18 8.26 3.86
CA TYR A 78 7.88 7.85 3.35
C TYR A 78 7.61 6.42 3.82
N LYS A 79 6.68 6.28 4.75
CA LYS A 79 6.34 4.99 5.34
C LYS A 79 5.27 4.28 4.51
N ILE A 80 5.38 2.96 4.39
CA ILE A 80 4.30 2.17 3.81
C ILE A 80 3.31 1.75 4.90
N ASN A 81 2.08 1.52 4.48
CA ASN A 81 1.04 0.97 5.35
C ASN A 81 0.96 -0.52 5.10
N LEU A 82 1.72 -1.29 5.85
CA LEU A 82 1.85 -2.72 5.65
C LEU A 82 0.87 -3.49 6.51
N PHE A 83 0.14 -4.40 5.89
CA PHE A 83 -0.74 -5.34 6.58
C PHE A 83 -0.37 -6.75 6.17
N GLN A 84 0.13 -7.51 7.12
CA GLN A 84 0.54 -8.90 6.90
C GLN A 84 -0.65 -9.79 7.20
N ILE A 85 -1.31 -10.26 6.13
CA ILE A 85 -2.62 -10.91 6.26
C ILE A 85 -2.55 -12.19 7.09
N ALA A 86 -1.46 -12.96 6.96
CA ALA A 86 -1.28 -14.17 7.76
C ALA A 86 -0.89 -13.89 9.21
N TYR A 87 -0.52 -12.67 9.53
CA TYR A 87 0.00 -12.27 10.85
C TYR A 87 -0.73 -11.08 11.43
N LEU A 88 -1.98 -10.86 11.03
CA LEU A 88 -2.75 -9.71 11.51
C LEU A 88 -2.92 -9.75 13.03
N THR A 89 -2.70 -8.60 13.65
CA THR A 89 -2.98 -8.43 15.05
C THR A 89 -4.48 -8.28 15.28
N HIS A 90 -4.93 -8.51 16.52
CA HIS A 90 -6.31 -8.31 16.88
C HIS A 90 -6.79 -6.88 16.57
N GLU A 91 -5.94 -5.90 16.84
CA GLU A 91 -6.25 -4.49 16.57
C GLU A 91 -6.42 -4.23 15.07
N GLN A 92 -5.59 -4.85 14.23
CA GLN A 92 -5.69 -4.72 12.78
C GLN A 92 -6.97 -5.37 12.24
N VAL A 93 -7.35 -6.52 12.81
CA VAL A 93 -8.60 -7.18 12.43
C VAL A 93 -9.79 -6.26 12.75
N GLU A 94 -9.80 -5.67 13.94
CA GLU A 94 -10.85 -4.73 14.32
C GLU A 94 -10.88 -3.51 13.41
N LEU A 95 -9.71 -3.00 13.04
CA LEU A 95 -9.60 -1.86 12.14
C LEU A 95 -10.24 -2.16 10.78
N PHE A 96 -10.01 -3.35 10.24
CA PHE A 96 -10.63 -3.76 8.97
C PHE A 96 -12.14 -3.88 9.10
N GLN A 97 -12.63 -4.29 10.26
CA GLN A 97 -14.07 -4.43 10.48
C GLN A 97 -14.77 -3.10 10.68
N SER A 98 -14.07 -2.08 11.14
CA SER A 98 -14.67 -0.78 11.47
C SER A 98 -14.28 0.31 10.46
N ASP A 99 -13.01 0.68 10.43
CA ASP A 99 -12.55 1.86 9.73
C ASP A 99 -12.11 1.59 8.30
N PHE A 100 -11.67 0.37 8.01
CA PHE A 100 -11.28 -0.02 6.66
C PHE A 100 -12.21 -1.07 6.09
N LYS A 101 -13.50 -0.79 6.19
CA LYS A 101 -14.51 -1.67 5.61
C LYS A 101 -14.28 -1.87 4.11
N VAL A 102 -13.71 -0.88 3.43
CA VAL A 102 -13.38 -0.99 2.02
C VAL A 102 -12.41 -2.16 1.75
N VAL A 103 -11.51 -2.45 2.70
CA VAL A 103 -10.60 -3.58 2.59
C VAL A 103 -11.37 -4.89 2.71
N ALA A 104 -12.29 -4.97 3.66
CA ALA A 104 -13.13 -6.15 3.82
C ALA A 104 -13.97 -6.41 2.56
N ASP A 105 -14.56 -5.37 2.00
CA ASP A 105 -15.34 -5.47 0.77
C ASP A 105 -14.46 -5.92 -0.39
N TYR A 106 -13.25 -5.41 -0.47
CA TYR A 106 -12.26 -5.80 -1.49
C TYR A 106 -11.98 -7.30 -1.39
N PHE A 107 -11.73 -7.81 -0.19
CA PHE A 107 -11.48 -9.24 0.00
C PHE A 107 -12.67 -10.11 -0.40
N VAL A 108 -13.86 -9.67 -0.07
CA VAL A 108 -15.07 -10.40 -0.45
C VAL A 108 -15.19 -10.48 -1.98
N GLN A 109 -14.98 -9.36 -2.66
CA GLN A 109 -15.03 -9.34 -4.12
C GLN A 109 -13.98 -10.25 -4.74
N LYS A 110 -12.78 -10.23 -4.23
CA LYS A 110 -11.71 -11.08 -4.76
C LYS A 110 -11.99 -12.56 -4.53
N ARG A 111 -12.56 -12.88 -3.38
CA ARG A 111 -12.95 -14.26 -3.09
C ARG A 111 -14.03 -14.74 -4.05
N GLU A 112 -15.07 -13.95 -4.26
CA GLU A 112 -16.18 -14.29 -5.13
C GLU A 112 -15.75 -14.45 -6.58
N ASN A 113 -14.78 -13.66 -7.00
CA ASN A 113 -14.27 -13.70 -8.37
C ASN A 113 -13.15 -14.73 -8.57
N GLY A 114 -12.79 -15.46 -7.52
CA GLY A 114 -11.71 -16.43 -7.58
C GLY A 114 -10.32 -15.83 -7.56
N ASP A 115 -10.21 -14.53 -7.35
CA ASP A 115 -8.94 -13.81 -7.34
C ASP A 115 -8.45 -13.53 -5.93
N TYR A 116 -9.06 -14.17 -4.96
CA TYR A 116 -8.83 -13.86 -3.56
C TYR A 116 -7.38 -14.09 -3.13
N ILE A 117 -6.78 -15.20 -3.59
CA ILE A 117 -5.41 -15.51 -3.24
C ILE A 117 -4.49 -15.03 -4.34
N PRO A 118 -3.67 -14.01 -4.11
CA PRO A 118 -2.70 -13.59 -5.11
C PRO A 118 -1.69 -14.70 -5.33
N SER A 119 -1.56 -15.15 -6.56
CA SER A 119 -0.71 -16.27 -6.88
C SER A 119 0.62 -15.85 -7.49
N SER A 120 0.77 -14.62 -7.87
CA SER A 120 1.96 -14.18 -8.56
C SER A 120 1.98 -12.69 -8.73
N GLN A 121 2.94 -12.25 -9.52
CA GLN A 121 3.08 -10.86 -9.88
C GLN A 121 1.84 -10.27 -10.54
N ASP A 122 0.95 -11.08 -11.04
CA ASP A 122 -0.23 -10.57 -11.74
C ASP A 122 -1.10 -9.70 -10.85
N LEU A 123 -1.06 -9.95 -9.56
CA LEU A 123 -1.86 -9.20 -8.62
C LEU A 123 -1.14 -8.01 -8.01
N THR A 124 0.11 -7.82 -8.36
CA THR A 124 0.85 -6.64 -7.93
C THR A 124 0.53 -5.43 -8.78
N HIS A 125 -0.20 -5.62 -9.84
CA HIS A 125 -0.54 -4.52 -10.74
C HIS A 125 -1.89 -3.95 -10.40
N VAL A 126 -2.10 -3.10 -10.35
CA VAL A 126 -2.47 -1.95 -9.95
C VAL A 126 -3.61 -1.22 -10.65
N GLN A 127 -4.36 -1.94 -11.39
CA GLN A 127 -5.49 -1.40 -12.09
C GLN A 127 -6.65 -1.04 -11.17
N GLU A 128 -6.61 -1.60 -9.98
CA GLU A 128 -7.60 -1.32 -8.96
C GLU A 128 -7.01 -0.49 -7.84
N ARG A 129 -5.89 0.17 -8.12
CA ARG A 129 -5.07 0.77 -7.10
C ARG A 129 -5.79 1.87 -6.34
N PHE A 130 -6.42 2.78 -7.05
CA PHE A 130 -7.03 3.90 -6.38
C PHE A 130 -8.51 3.99 -6.69
N SER A 131 -9.28 3.96 -5.63
CA SER A 131 -10.71 4.20 -5.65
C SER A 131 -10.97 5.44 -4.81
N CYS A 132 -11.38 6.48 -5.46
CA CYS A 132 -11.70 7.72 -4.77
C CYS A 132 -13.20 7.89 -4.56
#